data_7ca427018f10462b831e963acf5c535e
#
_entry.id   7ca427018f10462b831e963acf5c535e
#
_cell.length_a   1.000
_cell.length_b   1.000
_cell.length_c   1.000
_cell.angle_alpha   90.00
_cell.angle_beta   90.00
_cell.angle_gamma   90.00
#
_symmetry.space_group_name_H-M   'P 1'
#
loop_
_entity.id
_entity.type
_entity.pdbx_description
1 polymer ?
#
loop_
_entity_poly.entity_id
_entity_poly.type
_entity_poly.pdbx_seq_one_letter_code
_entity_poly.pdbx_strand_id
1 'polypeptide(L)'
;MKALSLLAARSALVLKEVTIDENGPLYVRIVGRKPGLIAWILNMLQIDTTTIFEVYWNRILFEEGSLFGRLKQNIPMKKVCNLGTGYTKPFHWFLLSILFTIGGIYSLFAARDSDFSALAFLPFLIALVFLFCYIFGKTMILYVFPSSGIGASVLFKRSLIEGVKITEEDAERVTNIITYLIDASNAK
;
A
#
# COMPACT_ATOMS: atom_id res chain seq x y z
N MET A 1 18.70 2.36 -6.73
CA MET A 1 18.26 1.03 -6.28
C MET A 1 18.10 0.87 -4.76
N LYS A 2 18.96 1.45 -3.89
CA LYS A 2 18.79 1.37 -2.41
C LYS A 2 17.52 2.04 -1.86
N ALA A 3 17.01 3.09 -2.49
CA ALA A 3 15.77 3.75 -2.05
C ALA A 3 14.52 2.87 -2.24
N LEU A 4 14.45 2.09 -3.33
CA LEU A 4 13.34 1.16 -3.57
C LEU A 4 13.33 -0.02 -2.58
N SER A 5 14.49 -0.46 -2.10
CA SER A 5 14.58 -1.53 -1.10
C SER A 5 14.11 -1.10 0.28
N LEU A 6 14.30 0.17 0.64
CA LEU A 6 13.76 0.77 1.87
C LEU A 6 12.23 0.96 1.81
N LEU A 7 11.69 1.21 0.62
CA LEU A 7 10.24 1.29 0.39
C LEU A 7 9.56 -0.09 0.53
N ALA A 8 10.24 -1.14 0.10
CA ALA A 8 9.72 -2.52 0.14
C ALA A 8 9.62 -3.10 1.56
N ALA A 9 10.32 -2.52 2.55
CA ALA A 9 10.33 -3.00 3.93
C ALA A 9 9.14 -2.48 4.78
N ARG A 10 8.37 -1.51 4.29
CA ARG A 10 7.19 -1.00 5.02
C ARG A 10 5.96 -1.83 4.68
N SER A 11 5.26 -2.30 5.71
CA SER A 11 3.97 -3.00 5.53
C SER A 11 2.94 -2.06 4.91
N ALA A 12 2.26 -2.54 3.86
CA ALA A 12 1.17 -1.77 3.25
C ALA A 12 0.05 -1.54 4.27
N LEU A 13 -0.37 -0.29 4.41
CA LEU A 13 -1.44 0.11 5.32
C LEU A 13 -2.81 -0.22 4.71
N VAL A 14 -3.75 -0.59 5.54
CA VAL A 14 -5.17 -0.69 5.18
C VAL A 14 -5.76 0.71 5.34
N LEU A 15 -6.37 1.20 4.28
CA LEU A 15 -6.95 2.53 4.22
C LEU A 15 -8.21 2.61 5.11
N LYS A 16 -8.27 3.62 5.97
CA LYS A 16 -9.41 3.89 6.84
C LYS A 16 -10.22 5.11 6.40
N GLU A 17 -9.52 6.17 6.00
CA GLU A 17 -10.15 7.44 5.63
C GLU A 17 -9.29 8.15 4.59
N VAL A 18 -9.93 8.75 3.60
CA VAL A 18 -9.31 9.66 2.63
C VAL A 18 -10.20 10.88 2.50
N THR A 19 -9.62 12.04 2.74
CA THR A 19 -10.29 13.32 2.52
C THR A 19 -9.39 14.17 1.63
N ILE A 20 -9.95 14.67 0.54
CA ILE A 20 -9.29 15.60 -0.39
C ILE A 20 -10.16 16.84 -0.43
N ASP A 21 -9.64 17.97 0.06
CA ASP A 21 -10.32 19.27 0.07
C ASP A 21 -9.39 20.33 -0.55
N GLU A 22 -9.75 20.80 -1.73
CA GLU A 22 -8.94 21.78 -2.48
C GLU A 22 -9.07 23.21 -1.93
N ASN A 23 -10.07 23.49 -1.09
CA ASN A 23 -10.39 24.83 -0.60
C ASN A 23 -10.11 25.03 0.90
N GLY A 24 -9.76 23.96 1.60
CA GLY A 24 -9.53 24.01 3.04
C GLY A 24 -8.08 24.30 3.44
N PRO A 25 -7.81 24.50 4.71
CA PRO A 25 -6.44 24.62 5.25
C PRO A 25 -5.66 23.30 5.18
N LEU A 26 -6.37 22.17 5.06
CA LEU A 26 -5.88 20.81 4.95
C LEU A 26 -6.32 20.26 3.59
N TYR A 27 -5.38 20.17 2.66
CA TYR A 27 -5.68 19.74 1.28
C TYR A 27 -5.92 18.24 1.15
N VAL A 28 -5.13 17.45 1.86
CA VAL A 28 -5.21 15.99 1.78
C VAL A 28 -5.02 15.40 3.17
N ARG A 29 -5.91 14.49 3.55
CA ARG A 29 -5.77 13.68 4.74
C ARG A 29 -5.99 12.21 4.39
N ILE A 30 -5.01 11.39 4.66
CA ILE A 30 -5.06 9.97 4.44
C ILE A 30 -4.73 9.27 5.76
N VAL A 31 -5.66 8.46 6.24
CA VAL A 31 -5.51 7.68 7.47
C VAL A 31 -5.48 6.21 7.12
N GLY A 32 -4.45 5.53 7.55
CA GLY A 32 -4.29 4.09 7.38
C GLY A 32 -3.94 3.38 8.68
N ARG A 33 -4.27 2.11 8.78
CA ARG A 33 -3.87 1.24 9.88
C ARG A 33 -2.98 0.11 9.40
N LYS A 34 -2.18 -0.46 10.28
CA LYS A 34 -1.39 -1.65 9.95
C LYS A 34 -2.29 -2.83 9.60
N PRO A 35 -1.95 -3.65 8.59
CA PRO A 35 -2.72 -4.84 8.25
C PRO A 35 -2.55 -5.93 9.32
N GLY A 36 -3.54 -6.79 9.42
CA GLY A 36 -3.51 -7.97 10.29
C GLY A 36 -4.57 -7.95 11.38
N LEU A 37 -4.93 -9.14 11.83
CA LEU A 37 -5.96 -9.36 12.84
C LEU A 37 -5.52 -8.79 14.20
N ILE A 38 -4.24 -8.91 14.52
CA ILE A 38 -3.65 -8.32 15.75
C ILE A 38 -3.77 -6.81 15.74
N ALA A 39 -3.43 -6.15 14.62
CA ALA A 39 -3.56 -4.70 14.50
C ALA A 39 -5.04 -4.24 14.56
N TRP A 40 -5.97 -5.06 14.07
CA TRP A 40 -7.40 -4.81 14.19
C TRP A 40 -7.86 -4.88 15.66
N ILE A 41 -7.45 -5.92 16.41
CA ILE A 41 -7.75 -6.06 17.84
C ILE A 41 -7.15 -4.90 18.65
N LEU A 42 -5.89 -4.52 18.36
CA LEU A 42 -5.24 -3.39 19.03
C LEU A 42 -5.96 -2.07 18.78
N ASN A 43 -6.44 -1.86 17.55
CA ASN A 43 -7.26 -0.68 17.24
C ASN A 43 -8.60 -0.69 17.99
N MET A 44 -9.19 -1.87 18.20
CA MET A 44 -10.39 -2.03 19.02
C MET A 44 -10.13 -1.75 20.51
N LEU A 45 -8.92 -2.03 20.99
CA LEU A 45 -8.47 -1.71 22.36
C LEU A 45 -7.96 -0.26 22.51
N GLN A 46 -8.17 0.60 21.49
CA GLN A 46 -7.72 2.00 21.44
C GLN A 46 -6.19 2.17 21.51
N ILE A 47 -5.44 1.12 21.26
CA ILE A 47 -3.98 1.21 21.04
C ILE A 47 -3.75 1.67 19.62
N ASP A 48 -3.47 2.96 19.48
CA ASP A 48 -3.46 3.67 18.21
C ASP A 48 -2.22 3.28 17.37
N THR A 49 -2.42 2.37 16.41
CA THR A 49 -1.41 1.95 15.42
C THR A 49 -1.66 2.60 14.06
N THR A 50 -2.35 3.74 14.04
CA THR A 50 -2.70 4.44 12.80
C THR A 50 -1.53 5.24 12.27
N THR A 51 -1.46 5.33 10.96
CA THR A 51 -0.55 6.21 10.24
C THR A 51 -1.38 7.29 9.59
N ILE A 52 -0.99 8.54 9.79
CA ILE A 52 -1.68 9.72 9.28
C ILE A 52 -0.73 10.43 8.33
N PHE A 53 -1.23 10.73 7.13
CA PHE A 53 -0.55 11.54 6.13
C PHE A 53 -1.43 12.76 5.84
N GLU A 54 -0.92 13.95 6.12
CA GLU A 54 -1.63 15.21 5.96
C GLU A 54 -0.80 16.18 5.13
N VAL A 55 -1.47 16.86 4.20
CA VAL A 55 -0.86 17.87 3.32
C VAL A 55 -1.47 19.22 3.63
N TYR A 56 -0.65 20.12 4.09
CA TYR A 56 -0.97 21.53 4.33
C TYR A 56 -0.30 22.41 3.26
N TRP A 57 -0.72 23.65 3.13
CA TRP A 57 -0.16 24.58 2.15
C TRP A 57 1.37 24.80 2.26
N ASN A 58 1.96 24.66 3.46
CA ASN A 58 3.36 24.95 3.74
C ASN A 58 4.18 23.73 4.14
N ARG A 59 3.53 22.59 4.45
CA ARG A 59 4.19 21.39 4.98
C ARG A 59 3.38 20.13 4.72
N ILE A 60 4.09 19.03 4.71
CA ILE A 60 3.53 17.68 4.77
C ILE A 60 3.80 17.11 6.16
N LEU A 61 2.78 16.63 6.82
CA LEU A 61 2.85 15.96 8.10
C LEU A 61 2.67 14.47 7.89
N PHE A 62 3.66 13.71 8.36
CA PHE A 62 3.59 12.26 8.38
C PHE A 62 3.70 11.80 9.84
N GLU A 63 2.70 11.07 10.31
CA GLU A 63 2.63 10.56 11.67
C GLU A 63 2.41 9.05 11.62
N GLU A 64 3.34 8.28 12.17
CA GLU A 64 3.27 6.83 12.24
C GLU A 64 3.14 6.38 13.68
N GLY A 65 1.98 5.79 14.01
CA GLY A 65 1.73 5.14 15.29
C GLY A 65 2.30 3.72 15.30
N SER A 66 2.93 3.35 16.40
CA SER A 66 3.39 1.99 16.67
C SER A 66 3.08 1.61 18.11
N LEU A 67 3.18 0.30 18.44
CA LEU A 67 3.02 -0.18 19.82
C LEU A 67 4.05 0.43 20.80
N PHE A 68 5.20 0.87 20.29
CA PHE A 68 6.32 1.38 21.10
C PHE A 68 6.40 2.90 21.10
N GLY A 69 5.50 3.60 20.38
CA GLY A 69 5.51 5.05 20.33
C GLY A 69 4.96 5.61 19.02
N ARG A 70 5.03 6.92 18.90
CA ARG A 70 4.54 7.67 17.75
C ARG A 70 5.69 8.48 17.15
N LEU A 71 5.94 8.26 15.86
CA LEU A 71 6.90 9.04 15.07
C LEU A 71 6.15 10.11 14.31
N LYS A 72 6.56 11.36 14.47
CA LYS A 72 6.01 12.51 13.76
C LYS A 72 7.10 13.15 12.91
N GLN A 73 6.90 13.20 11.61
CA GLN A 73 7.80 13.83 10.66
C GLN A 73 7.09 15.01 10.00
N ASN A 74 7.72 16.17 10.04
CA ASN A 74 7.25 17.39 9.42
C ASN A 74 8.19 17.77 8.28
N ILE A 75 7.68 17.76 7.06
CA ILE A 75 8.44 18.05 5.83
C ILE A 75 7.96 19.38 5.28
N PRO A 76 8.77 20.46 5.36
CA PRO A 76 8.43 21.73 4.71
C PRO A 76 8.30 21.56 3.21
N MET A 77 7.27 22.18 2.59
CA MET A 77 6.99 22.06 1.15
C MET A 77 8.19 22.47 0.29
N LYS A 78 8.91 23.53 0.68
CA LYS A 78 10.13 24.01 0.00
C LYS A 78 11.30 23.00 -0.01
N LYS A 79 11.26 21.99 0.85
CA LYS A 79 12.30 20.95 0.96
C LYS A 79 11.92 19.63 0.29
N VAL A 80 10.77 19.56 -0.36
CA VAL A 80 10.38 18.39 -1.13
C VAL A 80 11.11 18.40 -2.47
N CYS A 81 11.92 17.38 -2.72
CA CYS A 81 12.72 17.25 -3.94
C CYS A 81 12.14 16.25 -4.93
N ASN A 82 11.44 15.23 -4.44
CA ASN A 82 10.85 14.21 -5.29
C ASN A 82 9.54 13.73 -4.69
N LEU A 83 8.55 13.64 -5.54
CA LEU A 83 7.21 13.16 -5.24
C LEU A 83 6.83 12.15 -6.32
N GLY A 84 6.18 11.08 -5.94
CA GLY A 84 5.65 10.17 -6.93
C GLY A 84 4.63 9.21 -6.36
N THR A 85 3.83 8.71 -7.27
CA THR A 85 2.85 7.67 -7.03
C THR A 85 3.14 6.48 -7.92
N GLY A 86 2.69 5.33 -7.50
CA GLY A 86 2.84 4.12 -8.27
C GLY A 86 2.02 2.99 -7.66
N TYR A 87 2.15 1.83 -8.25
CA TYR A 87 1.58 0.62 -7.66
C TYR A 87 2.55 -0.55 -7.74
N THR A 88 2.44 -1.46 -6.79
CA THR A 88 3.14 -2.74 -6.81
C THR A 88 2.15 -3.87 -6.77
N LYS A 89 2.51 -4.96 -7.43
CA LYS A 89 1.79 -6.23 -7.35
C LYS A 89 2.66 -7.26 -6.66
N PRO A 90 2.09 -8.13 -5.81
CA PRO A 90 2.85 -9.16 -5.10
C PRO A 90 3.23 -10.30 -6.04
N PHE A 91 4.33 -10.13 -6.79
CA PHE A 91 4.79 -11.04 -7.84
C PHE A 91 5.03 -12.48 -7.35
N HIS A 92 5.32 -12.67 -6.06
CA HIS A 92 5.50 -14.00 -5.49
C HIS A 92 4.23 -14.88 -5.60
N TRP A 93 3.01 -14.29 -5.54
CA TRP A 93 1.77 -15.04 -5.76
C TRP A 93 1.64 -15.54 -7.19
N PHE A 94 2.13 -14.77 -8.16
CA PHE A 94 2.17 -15.19 -9.55
C PHE A 94 3.10 -16.38 -9.76
N LEU A 95 4.31 -16.34 -9.15
CA LEU A 95 5.24 -17.46 -9.20
C LEU A 95 4.68 -18.73 -8.55
N LEU A 96 4.00 -18.60 -7.41
CA LEU A 96 3.33 -19.72 -6.76
C LEU A 96 2.21 -20.29 -7.64
N SER A 97 1.43 -19.44 -8.31
CA SER A 97 0.40 -19.88 -9.25
C SER A 97 0.99 -20.76 -10.36
N ILE A 98 2.11 -20.32 -10.96
CA ILE A 98 2.81 -21.09 -11.99
C ILE A 98 3.30 -22.44 -11.43
N LEU A 99 3.93 -22.43 -10.25
CA LEU A 99 4.47 -23.63 -9.61
C LEU A 99 3.37 -24.67 -9.36
N PHE A 100 2.22 -24.23 -8.82
CA PHE A 100 1.08 -25.11 -8.56
C PHE A 100 0.40 -25.57 -9.85
N THR A 101 0.42 -24.79 -10.91
CA THR A 101 -0.08 -25.21 -12.23
C THR A 101 0.79 -26.34 -12.80
N ILE A 102 2.11 -26.21 -12.75
CA ILE A 102 3.05 -27.24 -13.21
C ILE A 102 2.87 -28.51 -12.34
N GLY A 103 2.77 -28.38 -11.02
CA GLY A 103 2.48 -29.48 -10.11
C GLY A 103 1.14 -30.18 -10.41
N GLY A 104 0.12 -29.40 -10.80
CA GLY A 104 -1.17 -29.92 -11.24
C GLY A 104 -1.08 -30.73 -12.52
N ILE A 105 -0.31 -30.26 -13.51
CA ILE A 105 -0.08 -31.01 -14.73
C ILE A 105 0.61 -32.33 -14.41
N TYR A 106 1.64 -32.31 -13.57
CA TYR A 106 2.35 -33.53 -13.16
C TYR A 106 1.43 -34.51 -12.41
N SER A 107 0.57 -33.99 -11.49
CA SER A 107 -0.38 -34.81 -10.76
C SER A 107 -1.43 -35.52 -11.65
N LEU A 108 -1.87 -34.83 -12.74
CA LEU A 108 -2.76 -35.44 -13.73
C LEU A 108 -2.10 -36.62 -14.46
N PHE A 109 -0.81 -36.51 -14.82
CA PHE A 109 -0.08 -37.60 -15.45
C PHE A 109 0.12 -38.74 -14.48
N ALA A 110 0.43 -38.46 -13.20
CA ALA A 110 0.63 -39.48 -12.19
C ALA A 110 -0.68 -40.22 -11.76
N ALA A 111 -1.81 -39.50 -11.82
CA ALA A 111 -3.11 -40.05 -11.42
C ALA A 111 -3.81 -40.85 -12.53
N ARG A 112 -3.19 -40.97 -13.71
CA ARG A 112 -3.81 -41.63 -14.88
C ARG A 112 -4.16 -43.09 -14.63
N ASP A 113 -3.43 -43.74 -13.72
CA ASP A 113 -3.59 -45.16 -13.40
C ASP A 113 -4.21 -45.38 -12.01
N SER A 114 -4.77 -44.36 -11.37
CA SER A 114 -5.33 -44.44 -10.02
C SER A 114 -6.80 -43.93 -9.98
N ASP A 115 -7.62 -44.57 -9.12
CA ASP A 115 -9.01 -44.22 -8.88
C ASP A 115 -9.19 -42.83 -8.20
N PHE A 116 -8.10 -42.17 -7.82
CA PHE A 116 -8.09 -40.87 -7.12
C PHE A 116 -7.94 -39.67 -8.05
N SER A 117 -8.54 -39.69 -9.24
CA SER A 117 -8.44 -38.62 -10.24
C SER A 117 -8.94 -37.25 -9.75
N ALA A 118 -9.89 -37.19 -8.82
CA ALA A 118 -10.45 -35.94 -8.29
C ALA A 118 -9.41 -35.12 -7.49
N LEU A 119 -8.50 -35.76 -6.75
CA LEU A 119 -7.45 -35.08 -6.01
C LEU A 119 -6.38 -34.43 -6.93
N ALA A 120 -6.24 -34.92 -8.16
CA ALA A 120 -5.32 -34.37 -9.13
C ALA A 120 -5.68 -32.92 -9.56
N PHE A 121 -6.93 -32.48 -9.36
CA PHE A 121 -7.37 -31.11 -9.63
C PHE A 121 -7.09 -30.12 -8.50
N LEU A 122 -6.76 -30.60 -7.28
CA LEU A 122 -6.51 -29.76 -6.12
C LEU A 122 -5.42 -28.68 -6.37
N PRO A 123 -4.25 -29.01 -6.98
CA PRO A 123 -3.24 -28.01 -7.26
C PRO A 123 -3.71 -26.90 -8.19
N PHE A 124 -4.61 -27.17 -9.15
CA PHE A 124 -5.18 -26.14 -10.02
C PHE A 124 -6.08 -25.19 -9.26
N LEU A 125 -6.88 -25.68 -8.32
CA LEU A 125 -7.68 -24.83 -7.44
C LEU A 125 -6.79 -23.89 -6.61
N ILE A 126 -5.69 -24.41 -6.06
CA ILE A 126 -4.73 -23.64 -5.30
C ILE A 126 -4.04 -22.59 -6.22
N ALA A 127 -3.65 -22.98 -7.44
CA ALA A 127 -3.07 -22.08 -8.43
C ALA A 127 -4.02 -20.94 -8.77
N LEU A 128 -5.31 -21.24 -8.93
CA LEU A 128 -6.34 -20.24 -9.20
C LEU A 128 -6.45 -19.22 -8.04
N VAL A 129 -6.45 -19.68 -6.79
CA VAL A 129 -6.48 -18.81 -5.62
C VAL A 129 -5.27 -17.88 -5.60
N PHE A 130 -4.06 -18.39 -5.87
CA PHE A 130 -2.85 -17.56 -5.95
C PHE A 130 -2.90 -16.56 -7.10
N LEU A 131 -3.47 -16.94 -8.24
CA LEU A 131 -3.69 -16.04 -9.35
C LEU A 131 -4.66 -14.89 -8.98
N PHE A 132 -5.75 -15.20 -8.29
CA PHE A 132 -6.65 -14.19 -7.73
C PHE A 132 -5.93 -13.27 -6.74
N CYS A 133 -5.14 -13.81 -5.82
CA CYS A 133 -4.35 -13.01 -4.89
C CYS A 133 -3.37 -12.06 -5.61
N TYR A 134 -2.79 -12.48 -6.73
CA TYR A 134 -1.94 -11.62 -7.56
C TYR A 134 -2.72 -10.51 -8.25
N ILE A 135 -3.86 -10.83 -8.88
CA ILE A 135 -4.67 -9.85 -9.64
C ILE A 135 -5.24 -8.79 -8.70
N PHE A 136 -5.79 -9.21 -7.55
CA PHE A 136 -6.43 -8.31 -6.60
C PHE A 136 -5.48 -7.70 -5.56
N GLY A 137 -4.25 -8.20 -5.47
CA GLY A 137 -3.24 -7.76 -4.51
C GLY A 137 -2.55 -6.43 -4.84
N LYS A 138 -3.13 -5.58 -5.70
CA LYS A 138 -2.59 -4.26 -6.07
C LYS A 138 -2.43 -3.38 -4.83
N THR A 139 -1.21 -2.84 -4.61
CA THR A 139 -0.87 -1.94 -3.52
C THR A 139 -0.43 -0.61 -4.10
N MET A 140 -1.08 0.48 -3.73
CA MET A 140 -0.70 1.84 -4.13
C MET A 140 0.45 2.35 -3.26
N ILE A 141 1.36 3.09 -3.85
CA ILE A 141 2.48 3.73 -3.18
C ILE A 141 2.41 5.23 -3.45
N LEU A 142 2.49 6.01 -2.38
CA LEU A 142 2.75 7.44 -2.41
C LEU A 142 4.07 7.67 -1.68
N TYR A 143 5.03 8.34 -2.31
CA TYR A 143 6.30 8.66 -1.67
C TYR A 143 6.64 10.13 -1.83
N VAL A 144 7.26 10.67 -0.78
CA VAL A 144 7.75 12.04 -0.71
C VAL A 144 9.18 12.00 -0.19
N PHE A 145 10.12 12.51 -0.97
CA PHE A 145 11.52 12.60 -0.56
C PHE A 145 11.91 14.07 -0.37
N PRO A 146 12.23 14.47 0.87
CA PRO A 146 12.82 15.77 1.13
C PRO A 146 14.32 15.78 0.79
N SER A 147 14.89 16.96 0.65
CA SER A 147 16.32 17.19 0.41
C SER A 147 17.23 16.60 1.52
N SER A 148 16.68 16.34 2.71
CA SER A 148 17.41 15.68 3.81
C SER A 148 17.67 14.20 3.59
N GLY A 149 17.11 13.59 2.54
CA GLY A 149 17.30 12.17 2.21
C GLY A 149 16.42 11.19 3.00
N ILE A 150 15.78 11.62 4.08
CA ILE A 150 14.86 10.77 4.87
C ILE A 150 13.44 10.96 4.34
N GLY A 151 13.06 10.16 3.36
CA GLY A 151 11.75 10.22 2.73
C GLY A 151 10.64 9.59 3.57
N ALA A 152 9.43 10.14 3.43
CA ALA A 152 8.20 9.50 3.86
C ALA A 152 7.60 8.74 2.68
N SER A 153 7.27 7.47 2.89
CA SER A 153 6.53 6.68 1.91
C SER A 153 5.37 5.99 2.58
N VAL A 154 4.24 6.02 1.93
CA VAL A 154 3.03 5.36 2.44
C VAL A 154 2.55 4.39 1.37
N LEU A 155 2.40 3.14 1.78
CA LEU A 155 1.86 2.09 0.94
C LEU A 155 0.43 1.82 1.37
N PHE A 156 -0.51 1.87 0.45
CA PHE A 156 -1.93 1.66 0.72
C PHE A 156 -2.41 0.39 0.04
N LYS A 157 -3.01 -0.48 0.81
CA LYS A 157 -3.72 -1.65 0.31
C LYS A 157 -5.22 -1.39 0.39
N ARG A 158 -5.95 -1.87 -0.61
CA ARG A 158 -7.41 -1.80 -0.62
C ARG A 158 -7.97 -2.43 0.65
N SER A 159 -8.84 -1.72 1.35
CA SER A 159 -9.62 -2.29 2.46
C SER A 159 -10.76 -3.13 1.90
N LEU A 160 -10.86 -4.37 2.36
CA LEU A 160 -12.02 -5.23 2.08
C LEU A 160 -13.16 -5.00 3.09
N ILE A 161 -12.83 -4.51 4.28
CA ILE A 161 -13.77 -4.36 5.40
C ILE A 161 -14.34 -2.94 5.46
N GLU A 162 -13.50 -1.93 5.28
CA GLU A 162 -13.87 -0.52 5.45
C GLU A 162 -14.41 0.12 4.17
N GLY A 163 -14.38 -0.60 3.04
CA GLY A 163 -14.96 -0.15 1.77
C GLY A 163 -14.25 1.05 1.10
N VAL A 164 -13.26 1.63 1.77
CA VAL A 164 -12.51 2.79 1.27
C VAL A 164 -11.48 2.33 0.23
N LYS A 165 -11.53 2.96 -0.94
CA LYS A 165 -10.62 2.69 -2.06
C LYS A 165 -9.95 4.00 -2.44
N ILE A 166 -8.64 3.99 -2.61
CA ILE A 166 -7.96 5.01 -3.41
C ILE A 166 -7.87 4.47 -4.83
N THR A 167 -8.42 5.23 -5.76
CA THR A 167 -8.26 4.96 -7.19
C THR A 167 -6.93 5.52 -7.67
N GLU A 168 -6.54 5.14 -8.88
CA GLU A 168 -5.35 5.71 -9.53
C GLU A 168 -5.53 7.22 -9.79
N GLU A 169 -6.76 7.63 -10.13
CA GLU A 169 -7.16 9.02 -10.30
C GLU A 169 -7.04 9.83 -9.00
N ASP A 170 -7.43 9.27 -7.86
CA ASP A 170 -7.26 9.93 -6.55
C ASP A 170 -5.79 10.13 -6.21
N ALA A 171 -4.94 9.13 -6.50
CA ALA A 171 -3.51 9.22 -6.27
C ALA A 171 -2.84 10.26 -7.18
N GLU A 172 -3.25 10.36 -8.45
CA GLU A 172 -2.81 11.40 -9.37
C GLU A 172 -3.27 12.78 -8.91
N ARG A 173 -4.54 12.90 -8.48
CA ARG A 173 -5.08 14.15 -7.93
C ARG A 173 -4.27 14.63 -6.72
N VAL A 174 -3.98 13.73 -5.77
CA VAL A 174 -3.11 14.04 -4.61
C VAL A 174 -1.73 14.52 -5.06
N THR A 175 -1.13 13.84 -6.05
CA THR A 175 0.18 14.23 -6.60
C THR A 175 0.13 15.61 -7.24
N ASN A 176 -0.89 15.90 -8.03
CA ASN A 176 -1.07 17.19 -8.70
C ASN A 176 -1.26 18.33 -7.68
N ILE A 177 -2.05 18.11 -6.62
CA ILE A 177 -2.22 19.08 -5.53
C ILE A 177 -0.87 19.37 -4.86
N ILE A 178 -0.10 18.33 -4.50
CA ILE A 178 1.19 18.54 -3.83
C ILE A 178 2.18 19.23 -4.78
N THR A 179 2.22 18.88 -6.07
CA THR A 179 3.07 19.53 -7.06
C THR A 179 2.74 21.01 -7.18
N TYR A 180 1.46 21.34 -7.30
CA TYR A 180 1.00 22.74 -7.33
C TYR A 180 1.44 23.52 -6.08
N LEU A 181 1.32 22.91 -4.89
CA LEU A 181 1.74 23.53 -3.64
C LEU A 181 3.27 23.72 -3.55
N ILE A 182 4.06 22.80 -4.09
CA ILE A 182 5.52 22.93 -4.19
C ILE A 182 5.87 24.11 -5.08
N ASP A 183 5.27 24.22 -6.26
CA ASP A 183 5.53 25.30 -7.21
C ASP A 183 5.12 26.66 -6.62
N ALA A 184 3.95 26.74 -6.01
CA ALA A 184 3.47 27.95 -5.32
C ALA A 184 4.36 28.35 -4.13
N SER A 185 4.93 27.37 -3.43
CA SER A 185 5.85 27.60 -2.29
C SER A 185 7.24 28.08 -2.75
N ASN A 186 7.69 27.66 -3.92
CA ASN A 186 8.99 28.05 -4.48
C ASN A 186 8.94 29.41 -5.20
N ALA A 187 7.74 29.86 -5.62
CA ALA A 187 7.54 31.14 -6.27
C ALA A 187 7.53 32.36 -5.29
N LYS A 188 7.46 32.10 -3.99
CA LYS A 188 7.55 33.07 -2.90
C LYS A 188 8.93 33.07 -2.25
#